data_5cfda02a3d7586e537347eecfb24fd56
#
_entry.id   5cfda02a3d7586e537347eecfb24fd56
#
_cell.length_a   1.000
_cell.length_b   1.000
_cell.length_c   1.000
_cell.angle_alpha   90.00
_cell.angle_beta   90.00
_cell.angle_gamma   90.00
#
_symmetry.space_group_name_H-M   'P 1'
#
loop_
_entity.id
_entity.type
_entity.pdbx_description
1 polymer ?
#
loop_
_entity_poly.entity_id
_entity_poly.type
_entity_poly.pdbx_seq_one_letter_code
_entity_poly.pdbx_strand_id
1 'polypeptide(L)'
;LPIAIINGPAIIGVDSMVQLIQMRGFRAWDPMTMEWLDGYNLTDHHPFFDSFIYGAFDKIGLFFGHEIVGLQLLIILQLLVGSFSLVLSLAWVNTRAKIPEKVFICLFALILLVPCFSMYMTIILKDTTWVPFFLIWAVLFAETVFRLSKKQDISTKLIATLILFAVIAGLTKKTSMYVTTPSTAILLFFFSHRIKILLSALIPPLITLIMIPSLLFPVLHIAPGGPQEPLSVPIQQITKVLIDHQDELSASDL
;
A
#
# COMPACT_ATOMS: atom_id res chain seq x y z
N LEU A 1 22.38 -1.31 2.10
CA LEU A 1 22.98 -0.83 3.35
C LEU A 1 23.72 0.51 3.20
N PRO A 2 24.64 0.75 2.21
CA PRO A 2 25.34 2.03 2.08
C PRO A 2 24.38 3.22 1.94
N ILE A 3 23.31 3.09 1.16
CA ILE A 3 22.32 4.16 0.95
C ILE A 3 21.55 4.48 2.24
N ALA A 4 21.24 3.47 3.06
CA ALA A 4 20.61 3.71 4.36
C ALA A 4 21.52 4.49 5.32
N ILE A 5 22.83 4.31 5.21
CA ILE A 5 23.83 5.07 5.98
C ILE A 5 23.92 6.51 5.45
N ILE A 6 23.92 6.69 4.13
CA ILE A 6 23.99 8.01 3.49
C ILE A 6 22.71 8.83 3.77
N ASN A 7 21.56 8.20 3.70
CA ASN A 7 20.25 8.83 3.97
C ASN A 7 19.90 8.87 5.46
N GLY A 8 20.81 8.44 6.33
CA GLY A 8 20.56 8.49 7.76
C GLY A 8 20.39 9.91 8.31
N PRO A 9 19.61 10.10 9.37
CA PRO A 9 18.98 9.04 10.18
C PRO A 9 17.69 8.47 9.61
N ALA A 10 16.92 9.22 8.80
CA ALA A 10 15.72 8.80 8.08
C ALA A 10 15.24 9.95 7.19
N ILE A 11 14.72 9.65 6.01
CA ILE A 11 13.94 10.60 5.21
C ILE A 11 12.47 10.32 5.51
N ILE A 12 11.75 11.33 5.98
CA ILE A 12 10.33 11.24 6.29
C ILE A 12 9.56 12.06 5.26
N GLY A 13 8.60 11.45 4.58
CA GLY A 13 7.68 12.17 3.70
C GLY A 13 6.73 13.08 4.51
N VAL A 14 6.23 14.14 3.89
CA VAL A 14 5.32 15.10 4.54
C VAL A 14 4.08 14.37 5.10
N ASP A 15 3.48 13.47 4.33
CA ASP A 15 2.33 12.66 4.73
C ASP A 15 2.63 11.85 6.01
N SER A 16 3.80 11.22 6.05
CA SER A 16 4.22 10.40 7.20
C SER A 16 4.58 11.25 8.41
N MET A 17 5.02 12.49 8.21
CA MET A 17 5.22 13.44 9.31
C MET A 17 3.88 13.80 9.96
N VAL A 18 2.84 14.07 9.17
CA VAL A 18 1.49 14.33 9.68
C VAL A 18 0.97 13.12 10.47
N GLN A 19 1.16 11.91 9.95
CA GLN A 19 0.77 10.67 10.64
C GLN A 19 1.50 10.50 12.00
N LEU A 20 2.81 10.78 12.05
CA LEU A 20 3.59 10.74 13.29
C LEU A 20 3.12 11.79 14.31
N ILE A 21 2.84 13.01 13.87
CA ILE A 21 2.34 14.08 14.72
C ILE A 21 0.99 13.69 15.35
N GLN A 22 0.08 13.13 14.57
CA GLN A 22 -1.20 12.61 15.09
C GLN A 22 -0.98 11.49 16.13
N MET A 23 -0.06 10.56 15.88
CA MET A 23 0.25 9.47 16.82
C MET A 23 0.90 9.95 18.12
N ARG A 24 1.46 11.17 18.14
CA ARG A 24 1.97 11.85 19.36
C ARG A 24 0.88 12.63 20.11
N GLY A 25 -0.38 12.55 19.69
CA GLY A 25 -1.52 13.13 20.37
C GLY A 25 -1.86 14.57 19.92
N PHE A 26 -1.32 15.03 18.81
CA PHE A 26 -1.81 16.26 18.21
C PHE A 26 -3.19 16.02 17.58
N ARG A 27 -4.01 17.08 17.52
CA ARG A 27 -5.35 16.99 16.94
C ARG A 27 -5.31 16.45 15.53
N ALA A 28 -6.30 15.65 15.19
CA ALA A 28 -6.53 15.25 13.82
C ALA A 28 -6.85 16.48 12.96
N TRP A 29 -6.24 16.57 11.81
CA TRP A 29 -6.39 17.67 10.86
C TRP A 29 -6.73 17.12 9.49
N ASP A 30 -7.74 17.71 8.85
CA ASP A 30 -8.10 17.38 7.49
C ASP A 30 -7.28 18.26 6.52
N PRO A 31 -6.34 17.70 5.77
CA PRO A 31 -5.52 18.47 4.85
C PRO A 31 -6.30 19.03 3.64
N MET A 32 -7.51 18.54 3.38
CA MET A 32 -8.34 18.99 2.26
C MET A 32 -9.16 20.23 2.63
N THR A 33 -9.76 20.21 3.83
CA THR A 33 -10.55 21.36 4.33
C THR A 33 -9.72 22.35 5.12
N MET A 34 -8.49 21.98 5.48
CA MET A 34 -7.58 22.78 6.34
C MET A 34 -8.18 23.02 7.73
N GLU A 35 -9.05 22.15 8.20
CA GLU A 35 -9.75 22.26 9.47
C GLU A 35 -9.30 21.22 10.48
N TRP A 36 -9.37 21.57 11.76
CA TRP A 36 -9.17 20.62 12.86
C TRP A 36 -10.43 19.78 13.05
N LEU A 37 -10.26 18.47 13.19
CA LEU A 37 -11.35 17.52 13.38
C LEU A 37 -11.57 17.28 14.88
N ASP A 38 -12.55 17.95 15.45
CA ASP A 38 -12.90 17.78 16.86
C ASP A 38 -13.50 16.39 17.12
N GLY A 39 -13.05 15.75 18.21
CA GLY A 39 -13.51 14.42 18.61
C GLY A 39 -12.78 13.25 17.90
N TYR A 40 -11.84 13.54 17.04
CA TYR A 40 -11.03 12.52 16.37
C TYR A 40 -9.56 12.59 16.77
N ASN A 41 -8.96 11.41 16.95
CA ASN A 41 -7.53 11.27 17.27
C ASN A 41 -6.66 11.19 16.01
N LEU A 42 -7.19 10.56 14.96
CA LEU A 42 -6.51 10.28 13.70
C LEU A 42 -7.45 10.56 12.53
N THR A 43 -6.89 10.78 11.36
CA THR A 43 -7.63 10.73 10.10
C THR A 43 -7.17 9.54 9.26
N ASP A 44 -8.09 8.96 8.49
CA ASP A 44 -7.79 7.94 7.49
C ASP A 44 -7.62 8.56 6.08
N HIS A 45 -7.27 9.86 6.03
CA HIS A 45 -6.82 10.52 4.80
C HIS A 45 -5.56 9.81 4.27
N HIS A 46 -4.54 9.64 5.13
CA HIS A 46 -3.50 8.66 4.89
C HIS A 46 -3.85 7.36 5.63
N PRO A 47 -3.47 6.18 5.11
CA PRO A 47 -3.87 4.92 5.71
C PRO A 47 -3.54 4.87 7.21
N PHE A 48 -4.56 4.70 8.04
CA PHE A 48 -4.41 4.68 9.51
C PHE A 48 -3.45 3.58 9.97
N PHE A 49 -3.38 2.48 9.22
CA PHE A 49 -2.51 1.35 9.54
C PHE A 49 -1.04 1.74 9.49
N ASP A 50 -0.65 2.57 8.52
CA ASP A 50 0.71 3.11 8.45
C ASP A 50 0.99 4.05 9.62
N SER A 51 -0.02 4.84 10.05
CA SER A 51 0.11 5.68 11.24
C SER A 51 0.42 4.87 12.49
N PHE A 52 -0.24 3.71 12.67
CA PHE A 52 0.08 2.81 13.79
C PHE A 52 1.48 2.21 13.69
N ILE A 53 1.91 1.79 12.50
CA ILE A 53 3.29 1.29 12.30
C ILE A 53 4.28 2.39 12.66
N TYR A 54 4.15 3.58 12.10
CA TYR A 54 5.09 4.69 12.34
C TYR A 54 5.09 5.11 13.80
N GLY A 55 3.91 5.26 14.40
CA GLY A 55 3.79 5.60 15.80
C GLY A 55 4.33 4.53 16.77
N ALA A 56 4.21 3.26 16.42
CA ALA A 56 4.80 2.17 17.21
C ALA A 56 6.33 2.26 17.22
N PHE A 57 6.95 2.46 16.06
CA PHE A 57 8.39 2.62 15.96
C PHE A 57 8.89 3.93 16.60
N ASP A 58 8.14 5.02 16.47
CA ASP A 58 8.44 6.27 17.18
C ASP A 58 8.45 6.05 18.71
N LYS A 59 7.46 5.38 19.28
CA LYS A 59 7.41 5.03 20.69
C LYS A 59 8.55 4.11 21.12
N ILE A 60 8.92 3.14 20.29
CA ILE A 60 10.10 2.29 20.52
C ILE A 60 11.35 3.17 20.60
N GLY A 61 11.52 4.11 19.68
CA GLY A 61 12.65 5.03 19.69
C GLY A 61 12.71 5.88 20.96
N LEU A 62 11.58 6.45 21.37
CA LEU A 62 11.48 7.24 22.61
C LEU A 62 11.80 6.40 23.84
N PHE A 63 11.38 5.12 23.87
CA PHE A 63 11.74 4.19 24.96
C PHE A 63 13.27 3.98 25.05
N PHE A 64 13.98 3.97 23.93
CA PHE A 64 15.45 3.92 23.88
C PHE A 64 16.13 5.29 24.01
N GLY A 65 15.39 6.33 24.35
CA GLY A 65 15.90 7.67 24.64
C GLY A 65 16.00 8.61 23.44
N HIS A 66 15.71 8.13 22.21
CA HIS A 66 15.73 8.99 21.02
C HIS A 66 14.85 8.46 19.89
N GLU A 67 13.92 9.28 19.42
CA GLU A 67 12.97 8.95 18.34
C GLU A 67 13.64 8.45 17.05
N ILE A 68 14.83 8.99 16.70
CA ILE A 68 15.60 8.58 15.51
C ILE A 68 15.90 7.08 15.53
N VAL A 69 16.15 6.48 16.69
CA VAL A 69 16.43 5.04 16.81
C VAL A 69 15.24 4.22 16.31
N GLY A 70 14.01 4.61 16.68
CA GLY A 70 12.80 3.93 16.22
C GLY A 70 12.61 4.03 14.72
N LEU A 71 12.81 5.21 14.16
CA LEU A 71 12.69 5.43 12.70
C LEU A 71 13.76 4.68 11.92
N GLN A 72 14.98 4.58 12.45
CA GLN A 72 16.02 3.74 11.84
C GLN A 72 15.67 2.25 11.85
N LEU A 73 15.11 1.75 12.97
CA LEU A 73 14.61 0.38 13.03
C LEU A 73 13.51 0.12 12.03
N LEU A 74 12.60 1.08 11.83
CA LEU A 74 11.56 0.99 10.81
C LEU A 74 12.16 0.88 9.40
N ILE A 75 13.15 1.72 9.06
CA ILE A 75 13.85 1.66 7.77
C ILE A 75 14.55 0.30 7.59
N ILE A 76 15.22 -0.21 8.62
CA ILE A 76 15.84 -1.54 8.56
C ILE A 76 14.79 -2.61 8.27
N LEU A 77 13.64 -2.56 8.94
CA LEU A 77 12.55 -3.49 8.69
C LEU A 77 12.01 -3.36 7.25
N GLN A 78 11.79 -2.12 6.77
CA GLN A 78 11.36 -1.87 5.39
C GLN A 78 12.35 -2.44 4.37
N LEU A 79 13.66 -2.24 4.58
CA LEU A 79 14.71 -2.81 3.73
C LEU A 79 14.70 -4.34 3.74
N LEU A 80 14.51 -4.96 4.90
CA LEU A 80 14.45 -6.43 5.02
C LEU A 80 13.23 -7.00 4.30
N VAL A 81 12.03 -6.44 4.56
CA VAL A 81 10.78 -6.90 3.94
C VAL A 81 10.77 -6.59 2.45
N GLY A 82 11.26 -5.42 2.04
CA GLY A 82 11.40 -5.03 0.64
C GLY A 82 12.36 -5.94 -0.12
N SER A 83 13.55 -6.20 0.45
CA SER A 83 14.53 -7.14 -0.16
C SER A 83 13.95 -8.55 -0.25
N PHE A 84 13.28 -9.03 0.79
CA PHE A 84 12.62 -10.34 0.76
C PHE A 84 11.57 -10.43 -0.35
N SER A 85 10.70 -9.41 -0.50
CA SER A 85 9.66 -9.39 -1.52
C SER A 85 10.24 -9.37 -2.95
N LEU A 86 11.33 -8.64 -3.16
CA LEU A 86 12.05 -8.60 -4.44
C LEU A 86 12.70 -9.96 -4.76
N VAL A 87 13.41 -10.56 -3.80
CA VAL A 87 14.02 -11.89 -3.97
C VAL A 87 12.96 -12.95 -4.25
N LEU A 88 11.84 -12.92 -3.54
CA LEU A 88 10.71 -13.82 -3.77
C LEU A 88 10.15 -13.66 -5.20
N SER A 89 10.00 -12.42 -5.67
CA SER A 89 9.53 -12.11 -7.03
C SER A 89 10.49 -12.65 -8.09
N LEU A 90 11.77 -12.38 -7.93
CA LEU A 90 12.81 -12.87 -8.85
C LEU A 90 12.91 -14.39 -8.85
N ALA A 91 12.84 -15.03 -7.67
CA ALA A 91 12.86 -16.48 -7.54
C ALA A 91 11.66 -17.11 -8.24
N TRP A 92 10.46 -16.52 -8.09
CA TRP A 92 9.26 -16.98 -8.79
C TRP A 92 9.41 -16.86 -10.31
N VAL A 93 9.87 -15.70 -10.81
CA VAL A 93 10.10 -15.49 -12.26
C VAL A 93 11.11 -16.49 -12.79
N ASN A 94 12.23 -16.70 -12.11
CA ASN A 94 13.26 -17.64 -12.53
C ASN A 94 12.72 -19.09 -12.58
N THR A 95 11.97 -19.51 -11.57
CA THR A 95 11.51 -20.92 -11.44
C THR A 95 10.29 -21.23 -12.32
N ARG A 96 9.37 -20.27 -12.52
CA ARG A 96 8.11 -20.49 -13.24
C ARG A 96 8.16 -20.03 -14.69
N ALA A 97 8.72 -18.84 -14.96
CA ALA A 97 8.85 -18.32 -16.31
C ALA A 97 10.07 -18.91 -17.06
N LYS A 98 11.02 -19.52 -16.33
CA LYS A 98 12.23 -20.14 -16.89
C LYS A 98 12.97 -19.21 -17.85
N ILE A 99 13.15 -17.96 -17.40
CA ILE A 99 13.85 -16.95 -18.20
C ILE A 99 15.33 -17.36 -18.41
N PRO A 100 15.95 -16.99 -19.53
CA PRO A 100 17.37 -17.21 -19.76
C PRO A 100 18.22 -16.59 -18.65
N GLU A 101 19.26 -17.27 -18.21
CA GLU A 101 20.15 -16.85 -17.13
C GLU A 101 20.68 -15.41 -17.34
N LYS A 102 21.05 -15.08 -18.57
CA LYS A 102 21.52 -13.72 -18.92
C LYS A 102 20.47 -12.65 -18.63
N VAL A 103 19.21 -12.92 -18.94
CA VAL A 103 18.09 -12.01 -18.66
C VAL A 103 17.88 -11.89 -17.15
N PHE A 104 17.94 -13.00 -16.41
CA PHE A 104 17.84 -13.00 -14.96
C PHE A 104 18.97 -12.15 -14.32
N ILE A 105 20.21 -12.33 -14.75
CA ILE A 105 21.36 -11.56 -14.27
C ILE A 105 21.17 -10.07 -14.58
N CYS A 106 20.71 -9.72 -15.79
CA CYS A 106 20.42 -8.32 -16.14
C CYS A 106 19.33 -7.70 -15.26
N LEU A 107 18.24 -8.41 -15.00
CA LEU A 107 17.16 -7.94 -14.11
C LEU A 107 17.67 -7.76 -12.67
N PHE A 108 18.43 -8.71 -12.18
CA PHE A 108 19.04 -8.63 -10.85
C PHE A 108 20.01 -7.46 -10.73
N ALA A 109 20.90 -7.29 -11.72
CA ALA A 109 21.83 -6.18 -11.79
C ALA A 109 21.10 -4.82 -11.87
N LEU A 110 20.02 -4.73 -12.65
CA LEU A 110 19.19 -3.53 -12.74
C LEU A 110 18.65 -3.13 -11.36
N ILE A 111 18.08 -4.09 -10.60
CA ILE A 111 17.53 -3.82 -9.27
C ILE A 111 18.64 -3.38 -8.29
N LEU A 112 19.82 -3.98 -8.37
CA LEU A 112 20.95 -3.65 -7.49
C LEU A 112 21.61 -2.32 -7.82
N LEU A 113 21.79 -2.03 -9.12
CA LEU A 113 22.59 -0.89 -9.59
C LEU A 113 21.75 0.38 -9.75
N VAL A 114 20.46 0.26 -9.98
CA VAL A 114 19.58 1.44 -10.08
C VAL A 114 19.28 1.96 -8.66
N PRO A 115 19.85 3.10 -8.27
CA PRO A 115 19.78 3.57 -6.89
C PRO A 115 18.37 3.95 -6.44
N CYS A 116 17.45 4.21 -7.38
CA CYS A 116 16.09 4.60 -7.03
C CYS A 116 15.36 3.53 -6.19
N PHE A 117 15.57 2.24 -6.43
CA PHE A 117 14.94 1.18 -5.64
C PHE A 117 15.42 1.20 -4.18
N SER A 118 16.72 1.26 -3.97
CA SER A 118 17.27 1.28 -2.61
C SER A 118 17.06 2.62 -1.91
N MET A 119 17.12 3.74 -2.62
CA MET A 119 16.80 5.06 -2.07
C MET A 119 15.33 5.13 -1.62
N TYR A 120 14.42 4.67 -2.49
CA TYR A 120 13.00 4.68 -2.18
C TYR A 120 12.68 3.87 -0.92
N MET A 121 13.30 2.70 -0.73
CA MET A 121 13.11 1.86 0.45
C MET A 121 13.68 2.46 1.75
N THR A 122 14.45 3.55 1.68
CA THR A 122 14.95 4.26 2.87
C THR A 122 14.12 5.49 3.24
N ILE A 123 13.03 5.72 2.55
CA ILE A 123 12.09 6.81 2.84
C ILE A 123 10.90 6.24 3.60
N ILE A 124 10.45 6.90 4.66
CA ILE A 124 9.23 6.54 5.37
C ILE A 124 8.06 7.19 4.66
N LEU A 125 7.34 6.39 3.88
CA LEU A 125 6.17 6.77 3.09
C LEU A 125 5.18 5.60 3.05
N LYS A 126 3.89 5.89 2.87
CA LYS A 126 2.85 4.87 2.65
C LYS A 126 3.19 3.93 1.48
N ASP A 127 3.79 4.47 0.43
CA ASP A 127 4.14 3.68 -0.76
C ASP A 127 5.29 2.71 -0.48
N THR A 128 6.28 3.09 0.32
CA THR A 128 7.39 2.21 0.71
C THR A 128 6.95 1.12 1.66
N THR A 129 5.97 1.38 2.50
CA THR A 129 5.33 0.37 3.35
C THR A 129 4.48 -0.58 2.50
N TRP A 130 3.74 -0.06 1.51
CA TRP A 130 2.84 -0.83 0.67
C TRP A 130 3.53 -1.76 -0.33
N VAL A 131 4.55 -1.28 -1.05
CA VAL A 131 5.19 -1.99 -2.19
C VAL A 131 5.62 -3.42 -1.84
N PRO A 132 6.30 -3.70 -0.71
CA PRO A 132 6.70 -5.06 -0.37
C PRO A 132 5.53 -6.04 -0.24
N PHE A 133 4.45 -5.63 0.41
CA PHE A 133 3.27 -6.46 0.61
C PHE A 133 2.50 -6.69 -0.69
N PHE A 134 2.42 -5.66 -1.52
CA PHE A 134 1.81 -5.77 -2.84
C PHE A 134 2.61 -6.69 -3.76
N LEU A 135 3.94 -6.66 -3.72
CA LEU A 135 4.80 -7.58 -4.48
C LEU A 135 4.60 -9.04 -4.04
N ILE A 136 4.51 -9.29 -2.74
CA ILE A 136 4.22 -10.65 -2.24
C ILE A 136 2.84 -11.09 -2.73
N TRP A 137 1.83 -10.22 -2.64
CA TRP A 137 0.51 -10.52 -3.20
C TRP A 137 0.59 -10.82 -4.71
N ALA A 138 1.31 -10.03 -5.48
CA ALA A 138 1.45 -10.22 -6.93
C ALA A 138 2.10 -11.58 -7.27
N VAL A 139 3.10 -12.01 -6.52
CA VAL A 139 3.72 -13.33 -6.67
C VAL A 139 2.73 -14.45 -6.34
N LEU A 140 1.96 -14.32 -5.26
CA LEU A 140 0.94 -15.30 -4.87
C LEU A 140 -0.19 -15.36 -5.90
N PHE A 141 -0.59 -14.23 -6.43
CA PHE A 141 -1.56 -14.14 -7.52
C PHE A 141 -1.03 -14.82 -8.79
N ALA A 142 0.20 -14.50 -9.20
CA ALA A 142 0.84 -15.13 -10.35
C ALA A 142 0.99 -16.64 -10.18
N GLU A 143 1.35 -17.14 -8.98
CA GLU A 143 1.39 -18.55 -8.68
C GLU A 143 -0.01 -19.20 -8.76
N THR A 144 -1.04 -18.50 -8.29
CA THR A 144 -2.43 -18.95 -8.41
C THR A 144 -2.84 -19.08 -9.87
N VAL A 145 -2.58 -18.07 -10.70
CA VAL A 145 -2.84 -18.10 -12.15
C VAL A 145 -2.06 -19.22 -12.83
N PHE A 146 -0.78 -19.37 -12.49
CA PHE A 146 0.06 -20.44 -13.05
C PHE A 146 -0.50 -21.82 -12.75
N ARG A 147 -0.89 -22.10 -11.50
CA ARG A 147 -1.50 -23.40 -11.12
C ARG A 147 -2.82 -23.64 -11.82
N LEU A 148 -3.69 -22.63 -11.86
CA LEU A 148 -4.97 -22.73 -12.54
C LEU A 148 -4.80 -23.00 -14.05
N SER A 149 -3.86 -22.33 -14.72
CA SER A 149 -3.57 -22.55 -16.14
C SER A 149 -3.02 -23.95 -16.42
N LYS A 150 -2.33 -24.55 -15.46
CA LYS A 150 -1.83 -25.93 -15.54
C LYS A 150 -2.83 -26.98 -15.02
N LYS A 151 -4.06 -26.57 -14.69
CA LYS A 151 -5.10 -27.42 -14.08
C LYS A 151 -4.64 -28.11 -12.79
N GLN A 152 -3.73 -27.47 -12.06
CA GLN A 152 -3.26 -27.93 -10.75
C GLN A 152 -4.19 -27.43 -9.65
N ASP A 153 -4.28 -28.18 -8.56
CA ASP A 153 -5.07 -27.73 -7.40
C ASP A 153 -4.43 -26.53 -6.71
N ILE A 154 -5.28 -25.63 -6.23
CA ILE A 154 -4.90 -24.49 -5.41
C ILE A 154 -5.18 -24.80 -3.94
N SER A 155 -4.11 -24.89 -3.16
CA SER A 155 -4.22 -25.19 -1.74
C SER A 155 -4.93 -24.07 -0.98
N THR A 156 -5.64 -24.45 0.09
CA THR A 156 -6.27 -23.47 0.99
C THR A 156 -5.24 -22.51 1.61
N LYS A 157 -4.01 -23.01 1.89
CA LYS A 157 -2.91 -22.18 2.38
C LYS A 157 -2.53 -21.06 1.39
N LEU A 158 -2.42 -21.39 0.09
CA LEU A 158 -2.12 -20.38 -0.94
C LEU A 158 -3.20 -19.29 -0.97
N ILE A 159 -4.48 -19.69 -0.96
CA ILE A 159 -5.60 -18.76 -0.96
C ILE A 159 -5.64 -17.91 0.30
N ALA A 160 -5.46 -18.51 1.48
CA ALA A 160 -5.43 -17.77 2.73
C ALA A 160 -4.28 -16.75 2.76
N THR A 161 -3.11 -17.12 2.26
CA THR A 161 -1.97 -16.20 2.16
C THR A 161 -2.21 -15.11 1.12
N LEU A 162 -2.84 -15.41 -0.02
CA LEU A 162 -3.24 -14.42 -1.03
C LEU A 162 -4.21 -13.39 -0.44
N ILE A 163 -5.23 -13.84 0.30
CA ILE A 163 -6.19 -12.97 1.01
C ILE A 163 -5.46 -12.10 2.03
N LEU A 164 -4.61 -12.70 2.86
CA LEU A 164 -3.85 -11.98 3.89
C LEU A 164 -3.05 -10.81 3.29
N PHE A 165 -2.26 -11.08 2.25
CA PHE A 165 -1.44 -10.05 1.63
C PHE A 165 -2.27 -9.03 0.83
N ALA A 166 -3.42 -9.40 0.28
CA ALA A 166 -4.36 -8.45 -0.28
C ALA A 166 -4.91 -7.50 0.80
N VAL A 167 -5.30 -8.03 1.97
CA VAL A 167 -5.76 -7.22 3.10
C VAL A 167 -4.66 -6.27 3.58
N ILE A 168 -3.44 -6.77 3.83
CA ILE A 168 -2.32 -5.92 4.27
C ILE A 168 -2.02 -4.82 3.23
N ALA A 169 -1.99 -5.16 1.94
CA ALA A 169 -1.81 -4.19 0.87
C ALA A 169 -2.93 -3.14 0.84
N GLY A 170 -4.18 -3.53 1.12
CA GLY A 170 -5.31 -2.61 1.22
C GLY A 170 -5.26 -1.70 2.44
N LEU A 171 -4.74 -2.21 3.57
CA LEU A 171 -4.55 -1.43 4.79
C LEU A 171 -3.45 -0.39 4.67
N THR A 172 -2.38 -0.70 3.94
CA THR A 172 -1.27 0.24 3.69
C THR A 172 -1.54 1.18 2.52
N LYS A 173 -2.41 0.79 1.58
CA LYS A 173 -2.82 1.65 0.46
C LYS A 173 -4.19 1.22 -0.09
N LYS A 174 -5.24 1.96 0.23
CA LYS A 174 -6.63 1.65 -0.18
C LYS A 174 -6.79 1.40 -1.69
N THR A 175 -6.07 2.16 -2.51
CA THR A 175 -6.12 2.02 -3.97
C THR A 175 -5.66 0.66 -4.47
N SER A 176 -4.92 -0.12 -3.67
CA SER A 176 -4.58 -1.51 -4.03
C SER A 176 -5.81 -2.39 -4.22
N MET A 177 -6.94 -2.08 -3.56
CA MET A 177 -8.19 -2.83 -3.76
C MET A 177 -8.73 -2.71 -5.18
N TYR A 178 -8.50 -1.58 -5.86
CA TYR A 178 -8.87 -1.40 -7.27
C TYR A 178 -8.04 -2.26 -8.24
N VAL A 179 -6.93 -2.79 -7.79
CA VAL A 179 -6.10 -3.73 -8.57
C VAL A 179 -6.35 -5.16 -8.10
N THR A 180 -6.24 -5.43 -6.80
CA THR A 180 -6.26 -6.80 -6.27
C THR A 180 -7.63 -7.46 -6.42
N THR A 181 -8.71 -6.72 -6.18
CA THR A 181 -10.09 -7.24 -6.28
C THR A 181 -10.46 -7.61 -7.71
N PRO A 182 -10.40 -6.70 -8.72
CA PRO A 182 -10.79 -7.06 -10.09
C PRO A 182 -9.83 -8.07 -10.72
N SER A 183 -8.52 -8.00 -10.42
CA SER A 183 -7.56 -9.00 -10.92
C SER A 183 -7.89 -10.40 -10.43
N THR A 184 -8.30 -10.54 -9.17
CA THR A 184 -8.70 -11.84 -8.63
C THR A 184 -10.08 -12.25 -9.14
N ALA A 185 -11.04 -11.32 -9.20
CA ALA A 185 -12.40 -11.60 -9.67
C ALA A 185 -12.45 -12.07 -11.13
N ILE A 186 -11.60 -11.53 -12.00
CA ILE A 186 -11.55 -11.92 -13.42
C ILE A 186 -11.26 -13.40 -13.60
N LEU A 187 -10.56 -14.05 -12.64
CA LEU A 187 -10.27 -15.48 -12.69
C LEU A 187 -11.53 -16.36 -12.62
N LEU A 188 -12.65 -15.82 -12.10
CA LEU A 188 -13.94 -16.52 -12.06
C LEU A 188 -14.48 -16.87 -13.46
N PHE A 189 -14.11 -16.10 -14.47
CA PHE A 189 -14.56 -16.34 -15.86
C PHE A 189 -13.75 -17.43 -16.55
N PHE A 190 -12.53 -17.70 -16.08
CA PHE A 190 -11.62 -18.60 -16.79
C PHE A 190 -11.37 -19.94 -16.09
N PHE A 191 -11.70 -20.07 -14.79
CA PHE A 191 -11.30 -21.22 -13.99
C PHE A 191 -12.42 -21.81 -13.13
N SER A 192 -12.27 -23.08 -12.76
CA SER A 192 -13.32 -23.87 -12.09
C SER A 192 -13.38 -23.72 -10.55
N HIS A 193 -12.32 -23.26 -9.90
CA HIS A 193 -12.26 -23.14 -8.44
C HIS A 193 -13.00 -21.90 -7.90
N ARG A 194 -14.25 -21.71 -8.32
CA ARG A 194 -15.03 -20.47 -8.16
C ARG A 194 -15.14 -20.00 -6.72
N ILE A 195 -15.39 -20.89 -5.75
CA ILE A 195 -15.54 -20.50 -4.34
C ILE A 195 -14.24 -19.92 -3.78
N LYS A 196 -13.10 -20.61 -3.98
CA LYS A 196 -11.79 -20.12 -3.51
C LYS A 196 -11.43 -18.77 -4.12
N ILE A 197 -11.67 -18.61 -5.42
CA ILE A 197 -11.42 -17.35 -6.14
C ILE A 197 -12.37 -16.24 -5.66
N LEU A 198 -13.66 -16.56 -5.50
CA LEU A 198 -14.65 -15.61 -5.01
C LEU A 198 -14.30 -15.09 -3.61
N LEU A 199 -13.93 -15.99 -2.70
CA LEU A 199 -13.48 -15.60 -1.36
C LEU A 199 -12.23 -14.70 -1.42
N SER A 200 -11.27 -15.02 -2.32
CA SER A 200 -10.06 -14.20 -2.49
C SER A 200 -10.35 -12.82 -3.05
N ALA A 201 -11.42 -12.66 -3.85
CA ALA A 201 -11.82 -11.39 -4.41
C ALA A 201 -12.66 -10.55 -3.43
N LEU A 202 -13.52 -11.17 -2.62
CA LEU A 202 -14.50 -10.46 -1.78
C LEU A 202 -14.00 -10.17 -0.35
N ILE A 203 -13.24 -11.08 0.25
CA ILE A 203 -12.80 -10.92 1.65
C ILE A 203 -11.92 -9.68 1.85
N PRO A 204 -10.90 -9.40 1.00
CA PRO A 204 -10.05 -8.22 1.21
C PRO A 204 -10.83 -6.90 1.22
N PRO A 205 -11.64 -6.56 0.20
CA PRO A 205 -12.39 -5.31 0.21
C PRO A 205 -13.46 -5.28 1.33
N LEU A 206 -14.09 -6.41 1.67
CA LEU A 206 -15.03 -6.49 2.78
C LEU A 206 -14.35 -6.09 4.10
N ILE A 207 -13.16 -6.61 4.37
CA ILE A 207 -12.41 -6.28 5.59
C ILE A 207 -11.95 -4.82 5.55
N THR A 208 -11.27 -4.41 4.47
CA THR A 208 -10.56 -3.12 4.44
C THR A 208 -11.47 -1.92 4.22
N LEU A 209 -12.52 -2.05 3.41
CA LEU A 209 -13.40 -0.93 3.04
C LEU A 209 -14.71 -0.89 3.83
N ILE A 210 -15.11 -1.99 4.46
CA ILE A 210 -16.38 -2.06 5.19
C ILE A 210 -16.17 -2.35 6.67
N MET A 211 -15.60 -3.52 7.01
CA MET A 211 -15.53 -3.94 8.41
C MET A 211 -14.66 -3.01 9.27
N ILE A 212 -13.47 -2.68 8.79
CA ILE A 212 -12.55 -1.82 9.54
C ILE A 212 -13.12 -0.40 9.73
N PRO A 213 -13.58 0.31 8.68
CA PRO A 213 -14.19 1.62 8.86
C PRO A 213 -15.44 1.60 9.75
N SER A 214 -16.28 0.56 9.64
CA SER A 214 -17.53 0.49 10.40
C SER A 214 -17.34 0.10 11.87
N LEU A 215 -16.34 -0.74 12.18
CA LEU A 215 -16.14 -1.30 13.51
C LEU A 215 -14.99 -0.63 14.28
N LEU A 216 -13.87 -0.40 13.60
CA LEU A 216 -12.66 0.06 14.26
C LEU A 216 -12.56 1.59 14.35
N PHE A 217 -12.99 2.32 13.31
CA PHE A 217 -12.90 3.78 13.29
C PHE A 217 -13.70 4.45 14.41
N PRO A 218 -14.96 4.06 14.68
CA PRO A 218 -15.70 4.63 15.81
C PRO A 218 -15.02 4.38 17.16
N VAL A 219 -14.48 3.17 17.37
CA VAL A 219 -13.83 2.79 18.63
C VAL A 219 -12.52 3.54 18.85
N LEU A 220 -11.75 3.78 17.80
CA LEU A 220 -10.46 4.45 17.87
C LEU A 220 -10.53 5.96 17.62
N HIS A 221 -11.74 6.51 17.40
CA HIS A 221 -11.94 7.90 17.04
C HIS A 221 -11.11 8.31 15.80
N ILE A 222 -11.19 7.50 14.74
CA ILE A 222 -10.54 7.76 13.45
C ILE A 222 -11.55 8.40 12.51
N ALA A 223 -11.25 9.60 12.03
CA ALA A 223 -12.06 10.27 10.99
C ALA A 223 -11.86 9.54 9.65
N PRO A 224 -12.95 9.20 8.93
CA PRO A 224 -12.83 8.64 7.59
C PRO A 224 -12.17 9.63 6.64
N GLY A 225 -11.40 9.12 5.67
CA GLY A 225 -10.84 9.94 4.60
C GLY A 225 -11.94 10.55 3.74
N GLY A 226 -11.74 11.78 3.30
CA GLY A 226 -12.73 12.49 2.48
C GLY A 226 -12.92 11.85 1.09
N PRO A 227 -14.08 12.00 0.46
CA PRO A 227 -14.36 11.49 -0.88
C PRO A 227 -13.57 12.21 -1.99
N GLN A 228 -12.95 13.33 -1.67
CA GLN A 228 -12.18 14.15 -2.63
C GLN A 228 -10.93 13.44 -3.16
N GLU A 229 -10.33 12.57 -2.34
CA GLU A 229 -9.09 11.87 -2.72
C GLU A 229 -9.26 10.99 -3.98
N PRO A 230 -10.24 10.07 -4.05
CA PRO A 230 -10.50 9.30 -5.26
C PRO A 230 -11.05 10.12 -6.42
N LEU A 231 -11.67 11.27 -6.14
CA LEU A 231 -12.24 12.17 -7.14
C LEU A 231 -11.27 13.27 -7.60
N SER A 232 -10.06 13.36 -7.03
CA SER A 232 -9.12 14.44 -7.33
C SER A 232 -8.80 14.57 -8.82
N VAL A 233 -8.55 13.46 -9.52
CA VAL A 233 -8.28 13.47 -10.96
C VAL A 233 -9.51 13.87 -11.79
N PRO A 234 -10.70 13.26 -11.61
CA PRO A 234 -11.91 13.72 -12.28
C PRO A 234 -12.23 15.19 -12.04
N ILE A 235 -12.11 15.67 -10.80
CA ILE A 235 -12.36 17.08 -10.45
C ILE A 235 -11.37 17.99 -11.17
N GLN A 236 -10.08 17.67 -11.16
CA GLN A 236 -9.07 18.45 -11.87
C GLN A 236 -9.33 18.51 -13.38
N GLN A 237 -9.76 17.39 -13.99
CA GLN A 237 -10.10 17.34 -15.41
C GLN A 237 -11.33 18.19 -15.71
N ILE A 238 -12.38 18.09 -14.90
CA ILE A 238 -13.58 18.93 -15.04
C ILE A 238 -13.22 20.40 -14.87
N THR A 239 -12.48 20.74 -13.82
CA THR A 239 -12.03 22.12 -13.57
C THR A 239 -11.20 22.67 -14.74
N LYS A 240 -10.31 21.84 -15.29
CA LYS A 240 -9.51 22.23 -16.46
C LYS A 240 -10.40 22.55 -17.68
N VAL A 241 -11.37 21.68 -17.98
CA VAL A 241 -12.33 21.92 -19.07
C VAL A 241 -13.14 23.19 -18.84
N LEU A 242 -13.62 23.41 -17.61
CA LEU A 242 -14.36 24.63 -17.24
C LEU A 242 -13.52 25.90 -17.42
N ILE A 243 -12.23 25.86 -17.10
CA ILE A 243 -11.32 26.99 -17.27
C ILE A 243 -11.00 27.24 -18.77
N ASP A 244 -10.68 26.17 -19.49
CA ASP A 244 -10.24 26.26 -20.89
C ASP A 244 -11.40 26.65 -21.84
N HIS A 245 -12.65 26.35 -21.49
CA HIS A 245 -13.86 26.56 -22.31
C HIS A 245 -14.89 27.46 -21.62
N GLN A 246 -14.44 28.37 -20.76
CA GLN A 246 -15.32 29.22 -19.97
C GLN A 246 -16.32 30.02 -20.84
N ASP A 247 -15.91 30.43 -22.05
CA ASP A 247 -16.72 31.20 -22.98
C ASP A 247 -17.80 30.35 -23.68
N GLU A 248 -17.69 29.03 -23.61
CA GLU A 248 -18.63 28.07 -24.25
C GLU A 248 -19.68 27.56 -23.26
N LEU A 249 -19.49 27.83 -21.95
CA LEU A 249 -20.37 27.34 -20.90
C LEU A 249 -21.58 28.25 -20.74
N SER A 250 -22.75 27.63 -20.64
CA SER A 250 -23.99 28.33 -20.27
C SER A 250 -24.18 28.37 -18.77
N ALA A 251 -25.05 29.27 -18.28
CA ALA A 251 -25.39 29.32 -16.84
C ALA A 251 -26.04 28.04 -16.31
N SER A 252 -26.48 27.12 -17.17
CA SER A 252 -27.02 25.81 -16.79
C SER A 252 -25.94 24.72 -16.66
N ASP A 253 -24.71 25.00 -17.08
CA ASP A 253 -23.58 24.06 -17.02
C ASP A 253 -22.69 24.29 -15.80
N LEU A 254 -22.94 25.38 -15.06
CA LEU A 254 -22.28 25.79 -13.81
C LEU A 254 -23.19 25.53 -12.60
#